data_e8bfa2567804e74da0040adddee33de5
#
_entry.id   e8bfa2567804e74da0040adddee33de5
#
_cell.length_a   1.000
_cell.length_b   1.000
_cell.length_c   1.000
_cell.angle_alpha   90.00
_cell.angle_beta   90.00
_cell.angle_gamma   90.00
#
_symmetry.space_group_name_H-M   'P 1'
#
loop_
_entity.id
_entity.type
_entity.pdbx_description
1 polymer ?
#
loop_
_entity_poly.entity_id
_entity_poly.type
_entity_poly.pdbx_seq_one_letter_code
_entity_poly.pdbx_strand_id
1 'polypeptide(L)'
;MRLAMRTLGAVAPGLAARTAEALFRTPPAHTPWEGESVLLSKATAAPFLVRGEPVLGWTWGDGEPVLLVHGWGSRGARLGSFIAPLTAAGHRVIAFDAPGHGESAVRRSSLPEFIFAIEAADKIHGPFAAIVGHSL
;
A
#
# COMPACT_ATOMS: atom_id res chain seq x y z
N MET A 1 -19.62 -8.61 16.87
CA MET A 1 -19.20 -9.18 15.58
C MET A 1 -19.17 -10.71 15.55
N ARG A 2 -18.42 -11.41 16.43
CA ARG A 2 -18.31 -12.89 16.39
C ARG A 2 -19.65 -13.64 16.51
N LEU A 3 -20.54 -13.24 17.41
CA LEU A 3 -21.84 -13.89 17.60
C LEU A 3 -22.74 -13.69 16.36
N ALA A 4 -22.82 -12.46 15.84
CA ALA A 4 -23.60 -12.15 14.64
C ALA A 4 -23.14 -12.96 13.42
N MET A 5 -21.82 -13.12 13.21
CA MET A 5 -21.27 -13.94 12.13
C MET A 5 -21.56 -15.44 12.32
N ARG A 6 -21.55 -15.94 13.54
CA ARG A 6 -21.93 -17.35 13.84
C ARG A 6 -23.41 -17.61 13.52
N THR A 7 -24.30 -16.71 13.96
CA THR A 7 -25.74 -16.83 13.67
C THR A 7 -26.00 -16.72 12.17
N LEU A 8 -25.38 -15.75 11.49
CA LEU A 8 -25.50 -15.60 10.04
C LEU A 8 -24.97 -16.81 9.29
N GLY A 9 -23.86 -17.40 9.74
CA GLY A 9 -23.29 -18.62 9.16
C GLY A 9 -24.19 -19.84 9.29
N ALA A 10 -24.96 -19.93 10.36
CA ALA A 10 -25.91 -21.04 10.57
C ALA A 10 -27.18 -20.91 9.72
N VAL A 11 -27.68 -19.66 9.52
CA VAL A 11 -28.96 -19.40 8.86
C VAL A 11 -28.78 -19.13 7.36
N ALA A 12 -27.72 -18.44 6.99
CA ALA A 12 -27.45 -18.01 5.60
C ALA A 12 -25.95 -18.09 5.27
N PRO A 13 -25.37 -19.28 5.08
CA PRO A 13 -23.92 -19.44 4.91
C PRO A 13 -23.35 -18.70 3.72
N GLY A 14 -24.08 -18.60 2.60
CA GLY A 14 -23.64 -17.83 1.44
C GLY A 14 -23.54 -16.33 1.72
N LEU A 15 -24.45 -15.77 2.51
CA LEU A 15 -24.40 -14.35 2.90
C LEU A 15 -23.27 -14.12 3.92
N ALA A 16 -23.06 -15.06 4.84
CA ALA A 16 -21.97 -15.01 5.79
C ALA A 16 -20.61 -14.99 5.07
N ALA A 17 -20.42 -15.86 4.08
CA ALA A 17 -19.19 -15.92 3.29
C ALA A 17 -18.92 -14.59 2.54
N ARG A 18 -19.93 -14.04 1.84
CA ARG A 18 -19.80 -12.76 1.16
C ARG A 18 -19.49 -11.61 2.10
N THR A 19 -20.10 -11.60 3.27
CA THR A 19 -19.84 -10.57 4.30
C THR A 19 -18.43 -10.69 4.85
N ALA A 20 -17.98 -11.92 5.13
CA ALA A 20 -16.62 -12.19 5.59
C ALA A 20 -15.58 -11.78 4.55
N GLU A 21 -15.80 -12.11 3.28
CA GLU A 21 -14.93 -11.70 2.16
C GLU A 21 -14.88 -10.17 2.05
N ALA A 22 -16.02 -9.50 2.06
CA ALA A 22 -16.08 -8.05 1.97
C ALA A 22 -15.33 -7.37 3.13
N LEU A 23 -15.49 -7.87 4.36
CA LEU A 23 -14.76 -7.38 5.54
C LEU A 23 -13.26 -7.64 5.41
N PHE A 24 -12.87 -8.84 4.98
CA PHE A 24 -11.46 -9.21 4.79
C PHE A 24 -10.79 -8.34 3.73
N ARG A 25 -11.48 -8.07 2.63
CA ARG A 25 -10.95 -7.26 1.51
C ARG A 25 -11.00 -5.75 1.76
N THR A 26 -11.56 -5.31 2.88
CA THR A 26 -11.59 -3.89 3.26
C THR A 26 -10.53 -3.63 4.32
N PRO A 27 -9.37 -3.07 3.96
CA PRO A 27 -8.34 -2.75 4.93
C PRO A 27 -8.87 -1.75 5.97
N PRO A 28 -8.38 -1.80 7.22
CA PRO A 28 -8.72 -0.80 8.22
C PRO A 28 -8.26 0.59 7.77
N ALA A 29 -9.02 1.63 8.14
CA ALA A 29 -8.61 3.00 7.89
C ALA A 29 -7.29 3.28 8.61
N HIS A 30 -6.36 3.90 7.87
CA HIS A 30 -5.08 4.29 8.43
C HIS A 30 -5.21 5.62 9.20
N THR A 31 -4.55 5.68 10.35
CA THR A 31 -4.35 6.94 11.07
C THR A 31 -2.92 7.42 10.81
N PRO A 32 -2.73 8.63 10.23
CA PRO A 32 -1.40 9.20 10.05
C PRO A 32 -0.64 9.27 11.38
N TRP A 33 0.64 8.99 11.35
CA TRP A 33 1.50 9.11 12.53
C TRP A 33 2.13 10.50 12.59
N GLU A 34 2.56 10.90 13.79
CA GLU A 34 3.26 12.16 13.99
C GLU A 34 4.56 12.18 13.16
N GLY A 35 4.75 13.22 12.34
CA GLY A 35 5.90 13.36 11.44
C GLY A 35 5.69 12.81 10.02
N GLU A 36 4.61 12.12 9.74
CA GLU A 36 4.31 11.62 8.38
C GLU A 36 4.20 12.76 7.36
N SER A 37 3.52 13.83 7.71
CA SER A 37 3.40 15.01 6.86
C SER A 37 4.75 15.65 6.56
N VAL A 38 5.65 15.69 7.55
CA VAL A 38 7.02 16.19 7.36
C VAL A 38 7.83 15.28 6.44
N LEU A 39 7.66 13.97 6.54
CA LEU A 39 8.29 13.01 5.65
C LEU A 39 7.81 13.20 4.21
N LEU A 40 6.50 13.27 4.01
CA LEU A 40 5.88 13.42 2.70
C LEU A 40 6.14 14.80 2.07
N SER A 41 6.28 15.86 2.87
CA SER A 41 6.63 17.20 2.35
C SER A 41 8.03 17.27 1.72
N LYS A 42 8.90 16.31 2.03
CA LYS A 42 10.25 16.18 1.42
C LYS A 42 10.26 15.28 0.19
N ALA A 43 9.13 14.67 -0.15
CA ALA A 43 8.99 13.80 -1.29
C ALA A 43 8.60 14.58 -2.54
N THR A 44 8.98 14.05 -3.70
CA THR A 44 8.34 14.40 -4.96
C THR A 44 7.16 13.46 -5.19
N ALA A 45 5.99 14.01 -5.50
CA ALA A 45 4.82 13.20 -5.84
C ALA A 45 5.10 12.40 -7.12
N ALA A 46 4.78 11.12 -7.08
CA ALA A 46 5.01 10.16 -8.16
C ALA A 46 3.79 9.25 -8.34
N PRO A 47 2.59 9.82 -8.63
CA PRO A 47 1.38 9.03 -8.81
C PRO A 47 1.45 8.19 -10.09
N PHE A 48 0.78 7.04 -10.07
CA PHE A 48 0.66 6.16 -11.24
C PHE A 48 -0.70 5.45 -11.27
N LEU A 49 -0.99 4.76 -12.37
CA LEU A 49 -2.25 4.04 -12.54
C LEU A 49 -2.05 2.54 -12.35
N VAL A 50 -2.93 1.94 -11.56
CA VAL A 50 -3.05 0.49 -11.41
C VAL A 50 -4.40 0.06 -11.95
N ARG A 51 -4.42 -0.60 -13.12
CA ARG A 51 -5.65 -1.03 -13.82
C ARG A 51 -6.65 0.11 -14.06
N GLY A 52 -6.15 1.33 -14.31
CA GLY A 52 -6.97 2.51 -14.55
C GLY A 52 -7.31 3.33 -13.28
N GLU A 53 -7.01 2.81 -12.10
CA GLU A 53 -7.25 3.49 -10.83
C GLU A 53 -5.99 4.24 -10.36
N PRO A 54 -6.10 5.48 -9.89
CA PRO A 54 -4.97 6.25 -9.42
C PRO A 54 -4.43 5.72 -8.10
N VAL A 55 -3.13 5.58 -8.03
CA VAL A 55 -2.36 5.23 -6.84
C VAL A 55 -1.44 6.38 -6.48
N LEU A 56 -1.46 6.79 -5.22
CA LEU A 56 -0.54 7.79 -4.70
C LEU A 56 0.83 7.16 -4.47
N GLY A 57 1.83 7.77 -5.06
CA GLY A 57 3.23 7.38 -4.89
C GLY A 57 4.10 8.59 -4.60
N TRP A 58 5.25 8.35 -4.03
CA TRP A 58 6.24 9.34 -3.66
C TRP A 58 7.64 8.84 -3.96
N THR A 59 8.55 9.78 -4.24
CA THR A 59 9.96 9.47 -4.43
C THR A 59 10.85 10.44 -3.65
N TRP A 60 12.00 9.94 -3.19
CA TRP A 60 13.04 10.68 -2.47
C TRP A 60 14.41 10.33 -3.04
N GLY A 61 15.30 11.31 -3.12
CA GLY A 61 16.67 11.14 -3.62
C GLY A 61 16.74 10.82 -5.10
N ASP A 62 17.95 10.52 -5.54
CA ASP A 62 18.31 10.22 -6.93
C ASP A 62 19.16 8.94 -6.98
N GLY A 63 19.32 8.35 -8.16
CA GLY A 63 20.11 7.15 -8.39
C GLY A 63 19.28 5.89 -8.65
N GLU A 64 19.87 4.72 -8.42
CA GLU A 64 19.19 3.45 -8.67
C GLU A 64 17.94 3.29 -7.79
N PRO A 65 16.80 2.92 -8.38
CA PRO A 65 15.54 2.92 -7.65
C PRO A 65 15.38 1.71 -6.72
N VAL A 66 14.92 1.98 -5.50
CA VAL A 66 14.53 0.99 -4.51
C VAL A 66 13.05 1.18 -4.17
N LEU A 67 12.26 0.12 -4.27
CA LEU A 67 10.83 0.14 -3.98
C LEU A 67 10.56 -0.27 -2.54
N LEU A 68 9.74 0.50 -1.83
CA LEU A 68 9.21 0.16 -0.51
C LEU A 68 7.74 -0.23 -0.64
N VAL A 69 7.39 -1.45 -0.21
CA VAL A 69 6.04 -2.01 -0.26
C VAL A 69 5.52 -2.26 1.13
N HIS A 70 4.49 -1.52 1.53
CA HIS A 70 3.86 -1.66 2.85
C HIS A 70 2.95 -2.89 2.94
N GLY A 71 2.61 -3.32 4.16
CA GLY A 71 1.70 -4.44 4.42
C GLY A 71 0.23 -4.04 4.53
N TRP A 72 -0.61 -5.04 4.82
CA TRP A 72 -2.05 -4.88 4.97
C TRP A 72 -2.41 -3.87 6.06
N GLY A 73 -3.38 -2.99 5.77
CA GLY A 73 -3.82 -1.95 6.71
C GLY A 73 -2.79 -0.86 7.00
N SER A 74 -1.73 -0.78 6.20
CA SER A 74 -0.65 0.19 6.33
C SER A 74 -0.64 1.18 5.15
N ARG A 75 0.45 1.91 4.94
CA ARG A 75 0.67 2.85 3.82
C ARG A 75 2.16 3.06 3.56
N GLY A 76 2.50 3.61 2.38
CA GLY A 76 3.89 3.79 1.93
C GLY A 76 4.76 4.57 2.91
N ALA A 77 4.25 5.65 3.50
CA ALA A 77 4.99 6.46 4.46
C ALA A 77 5.40 5.71 5.74
N ARG A 78 4.77 4.56 6.05
CA ARG A 78 5.09 3.74 7.23
C ARG A 78 6.49 3.13 7.18
N LEU A 79 7.05 2.98 5.99
CA LEU A 79 8.42 2.51 5.78
C LEU A 79 9.45 3.66 5.75
N GLY A 80 9.06 4.83 6.22
CA GLY A 80 9.87 6.06 6.17
C GLY A 80 11.26 5.95 6.82
N SER A 81 11.44 5.07 7.80
CA SER A 81 12.75 4.82 8.42
C SER A 81 13.81 4.28 7.44
N PHE A 82 13.41 3.69 6.33
CA PHE A 82 14.33 3.21 5.29
C PHE A 82 14.77 4.32 4.33
N ILE A 83 14.02 5.44 4.25
CA ILE A 83 14.26 6.47 3.23
C ILE A 83 15.61 7.15 3.44
N ALA A 84 15.88 7.67 4.64
CA ALA A 84 17.11 8.40 4.90
C ALA A 84 18.39 7.54 4.69
N PRO A 85 18.49 6.31 5.20
CA PRO A 85 19.68 5.49 4.94
C PRO A 85 19.83 5.09 3.47
N LEU A 86 18.74 4.81 2.75
CA LEU A 86 18.82 4.45 1.33
C LEU A 86 19.22 5.65 0.46
N THR A 87 18.65 6.84 0.72
CA THR A 87 19.04 8.06 -0.02
C THR A 87 20.47 8.48 0.30
N ALA A 88 20.92 8.33 1.54
CA ALA A 88 22.32 8.55 1.91
C ALA A 88 23.29 7.57 1.23
N ALA A 89 22.83 6.36 0.90
CA ALA A 89 23.57 5.37 0.12
C ALA A 89 23.52 5.63 -1.41
N GLY A 90 22.88 6.71 -1.87
CA GLY A 90 22.79 7.08 -3.27
C GLY A 90 21.67 6.37 -4.04
N HIS A 91 20.64 5.92 -3.36
CA HIS A 91 19.45 5.33 -3.99
C HIS A 91 18.31 6.34 -4.10
N ARG A 92 17.54 6.21 -5.17
CA ARG A 92 16.21 6.80 -5.28
C ARG A 92 15.21 5.86 -4.64
N VAL A 93 14.48 6.33 -3.64
CA VAL A 93 13.47 5.52 -2.93
C VAL A 93 12.10 5.84 -3.47
N ILE A 94 11.33 4.82 -3.79
CA ILE A 94 9.94 4.90 -4.22
C ILE A 94 9.06 4.21 -3.18
N ALA A 95 7.95 4.84 -2.79
CA ALA A 95 6.91 4.22 -1.98
C ALA A 95 5.54 4.62 -2.53
N PHE A 96 4.53 3.79 -2.30
CA PHE A 96 3.16 4.05 -2.73
C PHE A 96 2.15 3.54 -1.71
N ASP A 97 0.93 4.08 -1.75
CA ASP A 97 -0.22 3.52 -1.04
C ASP A 97 -0.92 2.52 -1.96
N ALA A 98 -0.86 1.23 -1.63
CA ALA A 98 -1.47 0.18 -2.45
C ALA A 98 -2.99 0.39 -2.61
N PRO A 99 -3.63 -0.11 -3.69
CA PRO A 99 -5.07 -0.03 -3.85
C PRO A 99 -5.81 -0.45 -2.59
N GLY A 100 -6.78 0.34 -2.16
CA GLY A 100 -7.55 0.10 -0.92
C GLY A 100 -6.88 0.57 0.37
N HIS A 101 -5.67 1.11 0.32
CA HIS A 101 -4.88 1.55 1.48
C HIS A 101 -4.60 3.06 1.44
N GLY A 102 -4.20 3.60 2.58
CA GLY A 102 -3.84 5.01 2.73
C GLY A 102 -4.93 5.93 2.22
N GLU A 103 -4.60 6.79 1.29
CA GLU A 103 -5.52 7.74 0.63
C GLU A 103 -5.98 7.24 -0.75
N SER A 104 -5.89 5.93 -1.03
CA SER A 104 -6.38 5.33 -2.27
C SER A 104 -7.89 5.56 -2.42
N ALA A 105 -8.34 5.91 -3.64
CA ALA A 105 -9.76 6.07 -3.97
C ALA A 105 -10.54 4.76 -3.88
N VAL A 106 -9.88 3.62 -4.08
CA VAL A 106 -10.47 2.28 -4.00
C VAL A 106 -10.57 1.86 -2.54
N ARG A 107 -11.69 1.23 -2.16
CA ARG A 107 -11.90 0.80 -0.76
C ARG A 107 -11.59 -0.66 -0.49
N ARG A 108 -11.34 -1.45 -1.52
CA ARG A 108 -11.06 -2.89 -1.39
C ARG A 108 -9.69 -3.22 -1.93
N SER A 109 -9.05 -4.19 -1.32
CA SER A 109 -7.75 -4.69 -1.74
C SER A 109 -7.69 -6.22 -1.67
N SER A 110 -6.62 -6.74 -2.22
CA SER A 110 -6.24 -8.15 -2.15
C SER A 110 -4.76 -8.27 -2.49
N LEU A 111 -4.15 -9.43 -2.25
CA LEU A 111 -2.76 -9.68 -2.66
C LEU A 111 -2.51 -9.43 -4.16
N PRO A 112 -3.38 -9.84 -5.10
CA PRO A 112 -3.24 -9.49 -6.51
C PRO A 112 -3.17 -7.98 -6.78
N GLU A 113 -3.89 -7.15 -6.03
CA GLU A 113 -3.84 -5.69 -6.21
C GLU A 113 -2.45 -5.11 -5.84
N PHE A 114 -1.78 -5.68 -4.84
CA PHE A 114 -0.39 -5.33 -4.53
C PHE A 114 0.56 -5.73 -5.65
N ILE A 115 0.40 -6.93 -6.22
CA ILE A 115 1.21 -7.40 -7.35
C ILE A 115 1.05 -6.45 -8.55
N PHE A 116 -0.18 -6.11 -8.91
CA PHE A 116 -0.44 -5.17 -10.01
C PHE A 116 0.14 -3.78 -9.74
N ALA A 117 0.14 -3.33 -8.48
CA ALA A 117 0.74 -2.06 -8.11
C ALA A 117 2.27 -2.09 -8.22
N ILE A 118 2.91 -3.18 -7.80
CA ILE A 118 4.36 -3.38 -7.94
C ILE A 118 4.74 -3.42 -9.43
N GLU A 119 4.02 -4.18 -10.25
CA GLU A 119 4.26 -4.25 -11.70
C GLU A 119 4.08 -2.90 -12.40
N ALA A 120 3.07 -2.13 -11.99
CA ALA A 120 2.84 -0.79 -12.54
C ALA A 120 3.94 0.18 -12.10
N ALA A 121 4.37 0.13 -10.85
CA ALA A 121 5.48 0.91 -10.35
C ALA A 121 6.78 0.58 -11.07
N ASP A 122 7.05 -0.71 -11.33
CA ASP A 122 8.26 -1.15 -12.05
C ASP A 122 8.31 -0.62 -13.49
N LYS A 123 7.18 -0.62 -14.19
CA LYS A 123 7.10 -0.09 -15.56
C LYS A 123 7.40 1.41 -15.65
N ILE A 124 7.15 2.17 -14.59
CA ILE A 124 7.27 3.64 -14.60
C ILE A 124 8.56 4.10 -13.94
N HIS A 125 8.95 3.45 -12.85
CA HIS A 125 10.05 3.87 -12.00
C HIS A 125 11.23 2.92 -11.98
N GLY A 126 11.05 1.68 -12.48
CA GLY A 126 12.06 0.63 -12.51
C GLY A 126 13.02 0.69 -13.71
N PRO A 127 13.83 -0.34 -13.93
CA PRO A 127 13.86 -1.54 -13.09
C PRO A 127 14.39 -1.24 -11.69
N PHE A 128 13.83 -1.89 -10.66
CA PHE A 128 14.27 -1.69 -9.28
C PHE A 128 15.54 -2.48 -8.96
N ALA A 129 16.52 -1.82 -8.33
CA ALA A 129 17.70 -2.48 -7.77
C ALA A 129 17.35 -3.40 -6.60
N ALA A 130 16.33 -3.01 -5.81
CA ALA A 130 15.81 -3.82 -4.71
C ALA A 130 14.36 -3.47 -4.40
N ILE A 131 13.65 -4.42 -3.78
CA ILE A 131 12.31 -4.24 -3.22
C ILE A 131 12.35 -4.60 -1.74
N VAL A 132 11.91 -3.67 -0.89
CA VAL A 132 11.77 -3.89 0.55
C VAL A 132 10.28 -4.02 0.87
N GLY A 133 9.85 -5.23 1.18
CA GLY A 133 8.47 -5.53 1.55
C GLY A 133 8.30 -5.71 3.05
N HIS A 134 7.19 -5.24 3.59
CA HIS A 134 6.80 -5.46 4.98
C HIS A 134 5.42 -6.10 5.03
N SER A 135 5.36 -7.34 5.49
CA SER A 135 4.14 -8.10 5.85
C SER A 135 2.97 -7.99 4.85
N LEU A 136 2.68 -9.05 4.19
CA LEU A 136 1.40 -9.29 3.48
C LEU A 136 0.86 -10.66 3.85
#